data_69f57a0ff982b98f468576900e395e80
#
_entry.id   69f57a0ff982b98f468576900e395e80
#
_cell.length_a   1.000
_cell.length_b   1.000
_cell.length_c   1.000
_cell.angle_alpha   90.00
_cell.angle_beta   90.00
_cell.angle_gamma   90.00
#
_symmetry.space_group_name_H-M   'P 1'
#
loop_
_entity.id
_entity.type
_entity.pdbx_description
1 polymer ?
#
loop_
_entity_poly.entity_id
_entity_poly.type
_entity_poly.pdbx_seq_one_letter_code
_entity_poly.pdbx_strand_id
1 'polypeptide(L)'
;MKIEGDLLQKLTDAGIEIEEVEREVYTDDDTIETVKIDVAKFPCARDFKPLRFNDQIESKLLLNSSFEHYKFIKDYEAVWSPKFKAIECELQPVSRMGAPRSFLVRRLAKALGEDFDGSEDGVRFEFDKPEDGNETITIGTASTEYAILTYAKDRRPRFEYAQRIPTLRIENVDVATHDQAKRILEKVGNSILFKLDLTGNIGFMLAEDRELRRAYFRRRRPVHDLDRSFPTYEYDSEPMSLYWYAKSALDMPLLQFLALYQILEFYFPIFSQKDAHHQ
;
A
#
# COMPACT_ATOMS: atom_id res chain seq x y z
N MET A 1 -5.48 20.68 -14.51
CA MET A 1 -6.08 21.63 -13.58
C MET A 1 -4.99 22.55 -13.07
N LYS A 2 -5.25 23.82 -12.96
CA LYS A 2 -4.38 24.77 -12.28
C LYS A 2 -4.79 24.91 -10.82
N ILE A 3 -3.82 25.02 -9.94
CA ILE A 3 -4.04 25.25 -8.51
C ILE A 3 -4.15 26.77 -8.33
N GLU A 4 -5.37 27.27 -8.09
CA GLU A 4 -5.65 28.71 -8.03
C GLU A 4 -6.45 29.08 -6.75
N GLY A 5 -6.54 30.39 -6.45
CA GLY A 5 -7.35 30.92 -5.38
C GLY A 5 -6.93 30.45 -3.98
N ASP A 6 -7.92 30.15 -3.14
CA ASP A 6 -7.73 29.82 -1.73
C ASP A 6 -6.87 28.55 -1.51
N LEU A 7 -6.92 27.60 -2.44
CA LEU A 7 -6.08 26.39 -2.35
C LEU A 7 -4.62 26.73 -2.59
N LEU A 8 -4.31 27.61 -3.55
CA LEU A 8 -2.95 28.09 -3.79
C LEU A 8 -2.40 28.81 -2.54
N GLN A 9 -3.20 29.68 -1.94
CA GLN A 9 -2.82 30.40 -0.73
C GLN A 9 -2.53 29.42 0.42
N LYS A 10 -3.43 28.46 0.65
CA LYS A 10 -3.29 27.43 1.69
C LYS A 10 -2.00 26.62 1.54
N LEU A 11 -1.68 26.15 0.33
CA LEU A 11 -0.46 25.39 0.06
C LEU A 11 0.80 26.26 0.23
N THR A 12 0.74 27.53 -0.23
CA THR A 12 1.84 28.49 -0.07
C THR A 12 2.11 28.79 1.41
N ASP A 13 1.06 29.05 2.20
CA ASP A 13 1.17 29.31 3.64
C ASP A 13 1.75 28.11 4.41
N ALA A 14 1.49 26.90 3.92
CA ALA A 14 2.07 25.67 4.46
C ALA A 14 3.52 25.41 3.97
N GLY A 15 4.07 26.26 3.11
CA GLY A 15 5.42 26.11 2.56
C GLY A 15 5.53 24.98 1.52
N ILE A 16 4.42 24.61 0.87
CA ILE A 16 4.37 23.56 -0.14
C ILE A 16 4.66 24.18 -1.50
N GLU A 17 5.69 23.70 -2.15
CA GLU A 17 6.11 24.16 -3.48
C GLU A 17 5.19 23.62 -4.57
N ILE A 18 4.83 24.49 -5.53
CA ILE A 18 4.00 24.11 -6.68
C ILE A 18 4.84 24.30 -7.95
N GLU A 19 4.84 23.28 -8.81
CA GLU A 19 5.55 23.25 -10.07
C GLU A 19 4.60 22.98 -11.23
N GLU A 20 4.74 23.73 -12.33
CA GLU A 20 4.05 23.43 -13.57
C GLU A 20 4.83 22.34 -14.33
N VAL A 21 4.15 21.25 -14.65
CA VAL A 21 4.73 20.08 -15.36
C VAL A 21 3.97 19.82 -16.63
N GLU A 22 4.69 19.61 -17.73
CA GLU A 22 4.10 19.18 -19.00
C GLU A 22 3.80 17.68 -18.97
N ARG A 23 2.63 17.33 -19.51
CA ARG A 23 2.16 15.96 -19.56
C ARG A 23 1.46 15.63 -20.87
N GLU A 24 1.80 14.47 -21.39
CA GLU A 24 1.06 13.86 -22.49
C GLU A 24 -0.25 13.23 -21.98
N VAL A 25 -1.36 13.60 -22.60
CA VAL A 25 -2.70 13.06 -22.35
C VAL A 25 -3.24 12.53 -23.67
N TYR A 26 -3.75 11.30 -23.65
CA TYR A 26 -4.50 10.75 -24.78
C TYR A 26 -5.88 11.39 -24.81
N THR A 27 -6.23 11.94 -25.96
CA THR A 27 -7.58 12.45 -26.24
C THR A 27 -8.49 11.34 -26.78
N ASP A 28 -9.80 11.59 -26.79
CA ASP A 28 -10.80 10.63 -27.29
C ASP A 28 -10.57 10.23 -28.78
N ASP A 29 -9.83 11.05 -29.53
CA ASP A 29 -9.47 10.81 -30.93
C ASP A 29 -8.14 10.05 -31.09
N ASP A 30 -7.63 9.37 -30.08
CA ASP A 30 -6.33 8.69 -30.06
C ASP A 30 -5.12 9.61 -30.39
N THR A 31 -5.30 10.92 -30.26
CA THR A 31 -4.19 11.89 -30.40
C THR A 31 -3.54 12.16 -29.06
N ILE A 32 -2.23 12.43 -29.07
CA ILE A 32 -1.46 12.78 -27.88
C ILE A 32 -1.36 14.31 -27.81
N GLU A 33 -1.93 14.89 -26.77
CA GLU A 33 -1.79 16.32 -26.48
C GLU A 33 -0.91 16.54 -25.26
N THR A 34 -0.04 17.55 -25.32
CA THR A 34 0.76 17.98 -24.18
C THR A 34 0.00 19.04 -23.39
N VAL A 35 -0.38 18.72 -22.15
CA VAL A 35 -1.12 19.61 -21.26
C VAL A 35 -0.24 20.01 -20.08
N LYS A 36 -0.26 21.31 -19.73
CA LYS A 36 0.40 21.83 -18.52
C LYS A 36 -0.49 21.65 -17.30
N ILE A 37 0.05 21.04 -16.27
CA ILE A 37 -0.64 20.75 -14.99
C ILE A 37 0.21 21.19 -13.82
N ASP A 38 -0.44 21.72 -12.79
CA ASP A 38 0.23 22.05 -11.53
C ASP A 38 0.36 20.78 -10.65
N VAL A 39 1.53 20.66 -10.04
CA VAL A 39 1.88 19.56 -9.13
C VAL A 39 2.41 20.17 -7.83
N ALA A 40 1.75 19.82 -6.73
CA ALA A 40 2.23 20.20 -5.39
C ALA A 40 3.26 19.19 -4.91
N LYS A 41 4.42 19.67 -4.42
CA LYS A 41 5.52 18.84 -3.92
C LYS A 41 5.38 18.63 -2.41
N PHE A 42 4.78 17.53 -2.02
CA PHE A 42 4.60 17.17 -0.62
C PHE A 42 5.85 16.51 -0.04
N PRO A 43 6.30 16.89 1.17
CA PRO A 43 7.53 16.37 1.76
C PRO A 43 7.43 14.89 2.11
N CYS A 44 8.48 14.13 1.73
CA CYS A 44 8.66 12.72 2.04
C CYS A 44 10.14 12.44 2.35
N ALA A 45 10.52 12.36 3.61
CA ALA A 45 11.91 12.19 4.04
C ALA A 45 12.85 13.25 3.41
N ARG A 46 13.74 12.82 2.49
CA ARG A 46 14.66 13.70 1.74
C ARG A 46 14.11 14.09 0.37
N ASP A 47 13.04 13.43 -0.06
CA ASP A 47 12.39 13.63 -1.34
C ASP A 47 11.01 14.23 -1.14
N PHE A 48 10.28 14.41 -2.22
CA PHE A 48 8.89 14.84 -2.22
C PHE A 48 8.01 13.86 -3.00
N LYS A 49 6.71 13.87 -2.70
CA LYS A 49 5.70 13.18 -3.50
C LYS A 49 4.91 14.19 -4.33
N PRO A 50 4.86 14.02 -5.66
CA PRO A 50 4.07 14.89 -6.52
C PRO A 50 2.58 14.60 -6.34
N LEU A 51 1.81 15.58 -5.88
CA LEU A 51 0.37 15.49 -5.72
C LEU A 51 -0.34 16.30 -6.79
N ARG A 52 -1.44 15.75 -7.33
CA ARG A 52 -2.28 16.37 -8.34
C ARG A 52 -3.70 16.41 -7.85
N PHE A 53 -4.23 17.58 -7.70
CA PHE A 53 -5.62 17.77 -7.31
C PHE A 53 -6.50 17.80 -8.56
N ASN A 54 -7.55 16.98 -8.58
CA ASN A 54 -8.54 16.92 -9.65
C ASN A 54 -9.79 17.70 -9.25
N ASP A 55 -10.57 18.15 -10.27
CA ASP A 55 -11.86 18.82 -10.07
C ASP A 55 -12.92 17.93 -9.40
N GLN A 56 -12.66 16.61 -9.29
CA GLN A 56 -13.56 15.65 -8.65
C GLN A 56 -13.54 15.71 -7.12
N ILE A 57 -12.51 16.34 -6.52
CA ILE A 57 -12.50 16.60 -5.08
C ILE A 57 -13.21 17.94 -4.88
N GLU A 58 -14.28 17.96 -4.10
CA GLU A 58 -14.97 19.20 -3.77
C GLU A 58 -14.00 20.21 -3.14
N SER A 59 -13.94 21.41 -3.70
CA SER A 59 -13.05 22.48 -3.21
C SER A 59 -13.25 22.76 -1.72
N LYS A 60 -14.48 22.65 -1.23
CA LYS A 60 -14.80 22.77 0.20
C LYS A 60 -14.12 21.70 1.07
N LEU A 61 -14.03 20.46 0.57
CA LEU A 61 -13.37 19.37 1.31
C LEU A 61 -11.88 19.65 1.46
N LEU A 62 -11.23 20.08 0.38
CA LEU A 62 -9.81 20.46 0.39
C LEU A 62 -9.54 21.62 1.35
N LEU A 63 -10.37 22.66 1.30
CA LEU A 63 -10.21 23.84 2.13
C LEU A 63 -10.50 23.58 3.63
N ASN A 64 -11.45 22.69 3.93
CA ASN A 64 -11.81 22.37 5.31
C ASN A 64 -10.94 21.29 5.97
N SER A 65 -10.19 20.52 5.20
CA SER A 65 -9.25 19.53 5.73
C SER A 65 -7.91 20.16 6.12
N SER A 66 -7.12 19.45 6.90
CA SER A 66 -5.80 19.89 7.36
C SER A 66 -4.66 19.09 6.73
N PHE A 67 -4.88 18.58 5.50
CA PHE A 67 -3.95 17.68 4.81
C PHE A 67 -2.56 18.28 4.59
N GLU A 68 -2.45 19.61 4.50
CA GLU A 68 -1.18 20.34 4.32
C GLU A 68 -0.20 20.20 5.49
N HIS A 69 -0.70 19.76 6.65
CA HIS A 69 0.13 19.53 7.85
C HIS A 69 0.66 18.11 7.98
N TYR A 70 0.35 17.25 7.01
CA TYR A 70 0.81 15.88 6.96
C TYR A 70 2.02 15.74 6.02
N LYS A 71 2.84 14.72 6.24
CA LYS A 71 4.01 14.36 5.44
C LYS A 71 3.95 12.88 5.15
N PHE A 72 4.48 12.44 4.00
CA PHE A 72 4.56 11.02 3.68
C PHE A 72 5.67 10.31 4.46
N ILE A 73 5.43 9.03 4.81
CA ILE A 73 6.46 8.13 5.34
C ILE A 73 7.04 7.35 4.17
N LYS A 74 8.37 7.37 4.05
CA LYS A 74 9.09 6.61 3.01
C LYS A 74 8.89 5.11 3.22
N ASP A 75 8.81 4.38 2.12
CA ASP A 75 8.67 2.92 2.01
C ASP A 75 7.26 2.40 2.35
N TYR A 76 6.37 3.22 2.89
CA TYR A 76 5.00 2.85 3.25
C TYR A 76 3.95 3.74 2.57
N GLU A 77 2.75 3.18 2.37
CA GLU A 77 1.54 3.95 2.09
C GLU A 77 1.04 4.56 3.40
N ALA A 78 1.80 5.54 3.89
CA ALA A 78 1.57 6.13 5.21
C ALA A 78 1.88 7.63 5.22
N VAL A 79 1.22 8.32 6.15
CA VAL A 79 1.42 9.74 6.43
C VAL A 79 1.59 9.96 7.92
N TRP A 80 2.21 11.08 8.29
CA TRP A 80 2.34 11.50 9.68
C TRP A 80 2.24 13.02 9.81
N SER A 81 1.83 13.49 10.97
CA SER A 81 1.73 14.91 11.28
C SER A 81 2.31 15.20 12.67
N PRO A 82 3.34 16.06 12.76
CA PRO A 82 3.84 16.52 14.05
C PRO A 82 2.84 17.43 14.75
N LYS A 83 2.04 18.20 13.98
CA LYS A 83 1.03 19.12 14.51
C LYS A 83 -0.12 18.39 15.19
N PHE A 84 -0.61 17.32 14.57
CA PHE A 84 -1.72 16.51 15.08
C PHE A 84 -1.25 15.30 15.89
N LYS A 85 0.07 15.12 16.05
CA LYS A 85 0.66 14.00 16.77
C LYS A 85 0.07 12.66 16.31
N ALA A 86 -0.04 12.48 15.00
CA ALA A 86 -0.72 11.35 14.38
C ALA A 86 0.13 10.70 13.29
N ILE A 87 0.01 9.38 13.19
CA ILE A 87 0.56 8.55 12.11
C ILE A 87 -0.59 7.71 11.56
N GLU A 88 -0.72 7.61 10.24
CA GLU A 88 -1.74 6.79 9.61
C GLU A 88 -1.16 6.01 8.44
N CYS A 89 -1.45 4.72 8.37
CA CYS A 89 -0.93 3.80 7.35
C CYS A 89 -2.03 2.92 6.77
N GLU A 90 -2.06 2.76 5.45
CA GLU A 90 -2.92 1.79 4.78
C GLU A 90 -2.61 0.38 5.24
N LEU A 91 -3.66 -0.41 5.42
CA LEU A 91 -3.57 -1.83 5.72
C LEU A 91 -3.85 -2.67 4.48
N GLN A 92 -3.05 -3.69 4.29
CA GLN A 92 -3.28 -4.69 3.24
C GLN A 92 -3.44 -6.08 3.86
N PRO A 93 -4.31 -6.94 3.28
CA PRO A 93 -4.42 -8.32 3.71
C PRO A 93 -3.11 -9.09 3.50
N VAL A 94 -2.72 -9.92 4.46
CA VAL A 94 -1.55 -10.82 4.32
C VAL A 94 -1.79 -11.84 3.20
N SER A 95 -3.00 -12.36 3.10
CA SER A 95 -3.36 -13.30 2.03
C SER A 95 -3.88 -12.56 0.81
N ARG A 96 -3.23 -12.74 -0.33
CA ARG A 96 -3.71 -12.25 -1.64
C ARG A 96 -4.88 -13.06 -2.20
N MET A 97 -5.20 -14.20 -1.63
CA MET A 97 -6.32 -15.04 -2.07
C MET A 97 -7.64 -14.52 -1.50
N GLY A 98 -8.00 -13.31 -1.95
CA GLY A 98 -9.36 -13.00 -2.28
C GLY A 98 -10.36 -12.68 -1.17
N ALA A 99 -9.97 -12.43 0.06
CA ALA A 99 -10.93 -11.82 0.98
C ALA A 99 -11.11 -10.33 0.62
N PRO A 100 -12.28 -9.87 0.20
CA PRO A 100 -12.54 -8.45 0.00
C PRO A 100 -12.18 -7.68 1.27
N ARG A 101 -11.69 -6.43 1.12
CA ARG A 101 -11.36 -5.56 2.27
C ARG A 101 -12.54 -5.43 3.24
N SER A 102 -13.75 -5.33 2.72
CA SER A 102 -15.00 -5.34 3.48
C SER A 102 -15.18 -6.59 4.35
N PHE A 103 -14.75 -7.75 3.88
CA PHE A 103 -14.80 -8.99 4.67
C PHE A 103 -13.87 -8.92 5.88
N LEU A 104 -12.67 -8.34 5.74
CA LEU A 104 -11.73 -8.19 6.85
C LEU A 104 -12.22 -7.17 7.88
N VAL A 105 -12.82 -6.06 7.44
CA VAL A 105 -13.46 -5.08 8.32
C VAL A 105 -14.61 -5.74 9.11
N ARG A 106 -15.45 -6.53 8.46
CA ARG A 106 -16.52 -7.29 9.14
C ARG A 106 -15.99 -8.31 10.15
N ARG A 107 -14.92 -9.01 9.80
CA ARG A 107 -14.28 -9.93 10.76
C ARG A 107 -13.71 -9.19 11.97
N LEU A 108 -13.10 -8.03 11.73
CA LEU A 108 -12.57 -7.19 12.80
C LEU A 108 -13.70 -6.72 13.73
N ALA A 109 -14.80 -6.18 13.16
CA ALA A 109 -15.98 -5.79 13.93
C ALA A 109 -16.49 -6.93 14.81
N LYS A 110 -16.70 -8.10 14.19
CA LYS A 110 -17.15 -9.30 14.91
C LYS A 110 -16.19 -9.73 16.02
N ALA A 111 -14.88 -9.67 15.77
CA ALA A 111 -13.88 -10.06 16.76
C ALA A 111 -13.81 -9.09 17.97
N LEU A 112 -14.16 -7.83 17.73
CA LEU A 112 -14.22 -6.79 18.77
C LEU A 112 -15.61 -6.70 19.43
N GLY A 113 -16.57 -7.53 19.03
CA GLY A 113 -17.93 -7.54 19.60
C GLY A 113 -18.79 -6.35 19.18
N GLU A 114 -18.44 -5.69 18.09
CA GLU A 114 -19.17 -4.53 17.56
C GLU A 114 -20.14 -4.96 16.45
N ASP A 115 -21.33 -4.37 16.46
CA ASP A 115 -22.34 -4.54 15.41
C ASP A 115 -21.92 -3.74 14.16
N PHE A 116 -21.69 -4.44 13.08
CA PHE A 116 -21.39 -3.85 11.78
C PHE A 116 -22.64 -3.90 10.90
N ASP A 117 -23.25 -2.75 10.68
CA ASP A 117 -24.49 -2.58 9.87
C ASP A 117 -24.29 -2.73 8.35
N GLY A 118 -23.04 -2.92 7.92
CA GLY A 118 -22.66 -3.02 6.51
C GLY A 118 -22.33 -1.68 5.85
N SER A 119 -22.50 -0.55 6.53
CA SER A 119 -21.99 0.72 6.06
C SER A 119 -20.48 0.76 6.31
N GLU A 120 -19.70 0.90 5.25
CA GLU A 120 -18.23 0.96 5.36
C GLU A 120 -17.74 2.38 5.71
N ASP A 121 -18.66 3.35 5.77
CA ASP A 121 -18.31 4.75 5.95
C ASP A 121 -18.15 5.07 7.45
N GLY A 122 -16.93 5.48 7.83
CA GLY A 122 -16.64 5.98 9.18
C GLY A 122 -16.39 4.92 10.25
N VAL A 123 -16.30 3.63 9.89
CA VAL A 123 -16.03 2.55 10.86
C VAL A 123 -14.64 2.71 11.44
N ARG A 124 -14.55 2.77 12.77
CA ARG A 124 -13.29 2.85 13.53
C ARG A 124 -13.39 1.98 14.77
N PHE A 125 -12.36 1.18 14.97
CA PHE A 125 -12.20 0.33 16.15
C PHE A 125 -11.02 0.84 16.95
N GLU A 126 -11.28 1.28 18.18
CA GLU A 126 -10.26 1.74 19.11
C GLU A 126 -9.76 0.57 19.96
N PHE A 127 -8.43 0.49 20.13
CA PHE A 127 -7.80 -0.47 21.00
C PHE A 127 -7.61 0.12 22.39
N ASP A 128 -7.59 -0.75 23.40
CA ASP A 128 -7.30 -0.34 24.78
C ASP A 128 -5.98 0.41 24.84
N LYS A 129 -5.97 1.48 25.64
CA LYS A 129 -4.77 2.29 25.84
C LYS A 129 -3.71 1.50 26.60
N PRO A 130 -2.41 1.74 26.27
CA PRO A 130 -1.34 1.19 27.09
C PRO A 130 -1.42 1.73 28.52
N GLU A 131 -1.05 0.91 29.51
CA GLU A 131 -1.12 1.27 30.94
C GLU A 131 -0.31 2.54 31.26
N ASP A 132 0.81 2.74 30.59
CA ASP A 132 1.75 3.85 30.82
C ASP A 132 1.79 4.86 29.65
N GLY A 133 0.83 4.81 28.69
CA GLY A 133 0.86 5.64 27.47
C GLY A 133 -0.44 6.43 27.24
N ASN A 134 -0.31 7.50 26.46
CA ASN A 134 -1.44 8.31 26.01
C ASN A 134 -1.84 8.00 24.57
N GLU A 135 -1.12 7.08 23.90
CA GLU A 135 -1.34 6.74 22.52
C GLU A 135 -2.73 6.12 22.34
N THR A 136 -3.43 6.59 21.34
CA THR A 136 -4.70 6.00 20.89
C THR A 136 -4.45 5.28 19.57
N ILE A 137 -4.83 4.02 19.51
CA ILE A 137 -4.66 3.19 18.32
C ILE A 137 -6.04 2.82 17.78
N THR A 138 -6.25 3.15 16.50
CA THR A 138 -7.51 2.84 15.83
C THR A 138 -7.25 2.12 14.51
N ILE A 139 -8.10 1.16 14.16
CA ILE A 139 -8.18 0.55 12.83
C ILE A 139 -9.57 0.85 12.27
N GLY A 140 -9.60 1.32 11.04
CA GLY A 140 -10.88 1.67 10.41
C GLY A 140 -10.71 2.21 9.02
N THR A 141 -11.67 2.99 8.58
CA THR A 141 -11.61 3.70 7.30
C THR A 141 -10.66 4.89 7.38
N ALA A 142 -10.07 5.24 6.24
CA ALA A 142 -9.10 6.33 6.14
C ALA A 142 -9.66 7.67 6.65
N SER A 143 -8.80 8.47 7.29
CA SER A 143 -9.13 9.87 7.60
C SER A 143 -9.30 10.68 6.30
N THR A 144 -9.99 11.81 6.40
CA THR A 144 -10.17 12.71 5.25
C THR A 144 -8.82 13.17 4.71
N GLU A 145 -7.88 13.52 5.57
CA GLU A 145 -6.53 13.97 5.21
C GLU A 145 -5.75 12.86 4.48
N TYR A 146 -5.77 11.65 5.01
CA TYR A 146 -5.13 10.50 4.37
C TYR A 146 -5.76 10.21 3.01
N ALA A 147 -7.09 10.22 2.92
CA ALA A 147 -7.81 9.97 1.68
C ALA A 147 -7.49 11.02 0.60
N ILE A 148 -7.42 12.31 0.96
CA ILE A 148 -7.03 13.40 0.06
C ILE A 148 -5.61 13.16 -0.49
N LEU A 149 -4.64 12.93 0.39
CA LEU A 149 -3.23 12.75 0.01
C LEU A 149 -3.05 11.53 -0.89
N THR A 150 -3.68 10.41 -0.54
CA THR A 150 -3.61 9.17 -1.32
C THR A 150 -4.31 9.30 -2.66
N TYR A 151 -5.48 9.99 -2.70
CA TYR A 151 -6.18 10.26 -3.95
C TYR A 151 -5.33 11.13 -4.88
N ALA A 152 -4.77 12.21 -4.36
CA ALA A 152 -3.95 13.15 -5.11
C ALA A 152 -2.63 12.51 -5.62
N LYS A 153 -2.07 11.55 -4.87
CA LYS A 153 -0.86 10.78 -5.26
C LYS A 153 -1.17 9.77 -6.37
N ASP A 154 -2.18 8.94 -6.17
CA ASP A 154 -2.39 7.72 -6.96
C ASP A 154 -3.40 7.87 -8.10
N ARG A 155 -4.09 9.01 -8.20
CA ARG A 155 -5.18 9.22 -9.16
C ARG A 155 -6.25 8.14 -9.10
N ARG A 156 -6.71 7.84 -7.93
CA ARG A 156 -7.81 6.90 -7.76
C ARG A 156 -9.04 7.37 -8.54
N PRO A 157 -9.83 6.47 -9.14
CA PRO A 157 -10.92 6.87 -10.03
C PRO A 157 -12.00 7.70 -9.31
N ARG A 158 -12.14 7.52 -7.99
CA ARG A 158 -13.09 8.28 -7.16
C ARG A 158 -12.54 8.48 -5.76
N PHE A 159 -12.77 9.66 -5.20
CA PHE A 159 -12.36 10.01 -3.82
C PHE A 159 -13.00 9.09 -2.78
N GLU A 160 -14.27 8.72 -2.94
CA GLU A 160 -14.99 7.78 -2.07
C GLU A 160 -14.24 6.44 -1.88
N TYR A 161 -13.56 5.96 -2.91
CA TYR A 161 -12.75 4.75 -2.77
C TYR A 161 -11.50 4.96 -1.89
N ALA A 162 -10.96 6.18 -1.89
CA ALA A 162 -9.84 6.50 -1.01
C ALA A 162 -10.28 6.54 0.46
N GLN A 163 -11.48 7.01 0.74
CA GLN A 163 -12.05 7.01 2.09
C GLN A 163 -12.31 5.59 2.63
N ARG A 164 -12.63 4.62 1.78
CA ARG A 164 -12.91 3.23 2.18
C ARG A 164 -11.67 2.36 2.36
N ILE A 165 -10.48 2.94 2.33
CA ILE A 165 -9.25 2.19 2.57
C ILE A 165 -9.14 1.87 4.05
N PRO A 166 -8.90 0.62 4.45
CA PRO A 166 -8.59 0.31 5.83
C PRO A 166 -7.23 0.88 6.20
N THR A 167 -7.18 1.61 7.30
CA THR A 167 -5.95 2.20 7.84
C THR A 167 -5.77 1.84 9.31
N LEU A 168 -4.52 1.79 9.74
CA LEU A 168 -4.11 1.85 11.12
C LEU A 168 -3.73 3.30 11.44
N ARG A 169 -4.32 3.87 12.47
CA ARG A 169 -3.99 5.22 12.95
C ARG A 169 -3.50 5.17 14.38
N ILE A 170 -2.38 5.86 14.64
CA ILE A 170 -1.75 6.02 15.95
C ILE A 170 -1.77 7.51 16.26
N GLU A 171 -2.47 7.90 17.31
CA GLU A 171 -2.65 9.30 17.73
C GLU A 171 -2.01 9.55 19.08
N ASN A 172 -1.85 10.83 19.43
CA ASN A 172 -1.22 11.29 20.68
C ASN A 172 0.24 10.86 20.84
N VAL A 173 0.97 10.70 19.71
CA VAL A 173 2.38 10.34 19.70
C VAL A 173 3.26 11.57 19.43
N ASP A 174 4.27 11.77 20.25
CA ASP A 174 5.24 12.84 20.06
C ASP A 174 6.23 12.46 18.94
N VAL A 175 6.01 13.04 17.78
CA VAL A 175 6.78 12.77 16.56
C VAL A 175 7.30 14.07 15.97
N ALA A 176 8.61 14.27 16.02
CA ALA A 176 9.26 15.44 15.45
C ALA A 176 9.93 15.18 14.10
N THR A 177 10.34 13.93 13.84
CA THR A 177 11.09 13.55 12.63
C THR A 177 10.46 12.39 11.88
N HIS A 178 10.77 12.33 10.57
CA HIS A 178 10.34 11.22 9.71
C HIS A 178 10.77 9.84 10.26
N ASP A 179 12.02 9.71 10.70
CA ASP A 179 12.56 8.43 11.17
C ASP A 179 11.91 7.98 12.49
N GLN A 180 11.52 8.94 13.34
CA GLN A 180 10.71 8.62 14.53
C GLN A 180 9.33 8.11 14.13
N ALA A 181 8.64 8.78 13.18
CA ALA A 181 7.34 8.35 12.68
C ALA A 181 7.41 6.93 12.12
N LYS A 182 8.39 6.67 11.26
CA LYS A 182 8.60 5.35 10.66
C LYS A 182 8.85 4.28 11.72
N ARG A 183 9.73 4.54 12.70
CA ARG A 183 10.05 3.60 13.78
C ARG A 183 8.83 3.28 14.66
N ILE A 184 8.02 4.29 14.99
CA ILE A 184 6.78 4.09 15.77
C ILE A 184 5.81 3.25 14.97
N LEU A 185 5.58 3.60 13.69
CA LEU A 185 4.72 2.83 12.79
C LEU A 185 5.15 1.36 12.72
N GLU A 186 6.42 1.10 12.50
CA GLU A 186 6.96 -0.27 12.40
C GLU A 186 6.83 -1.03 13.73
N LYS A 187 7.17 -0.41 14.85
CA LYS A 187 7.16 -1.07 16.15
C LYS A 187 5.72 -1.29 16.66
N VAL A 188 4.95 -0.22 16.77
CA VAL A 188 3.59 -0.27 17.34
C VAL A 188 2.63 -0.91 16.35
N GLY A 189 2.67 -0.49 15.08
CA GLY A 189 1.80 -1.02 14.03
C GLY A 189 1.94 -2.52 13.86
N ASN A 190 3.18 -3.03 13.67
CA ASN A 190 3.39 -4.47 13.54
C ASN A 190 3.00 -5.25 14.81
N SER A 191 3.21 -4.69 15.99
CA SER A 191 2.82 -5.36 17.25
C SER A 191 1.31 -5.53 17.36
N ILE A 192 0.53 -4.50 17.00
CA ILE A 192 -0.94 -4.56 16.98
C ILE A 192 -1.43 -5.56 15.92
N LEU A 193 -0.88 -5.50 14.71
CA LEU A 193 -1.29 -6.39 13.62
C LEU A 193 -0.94 -7.84 13.92
N PHE A 194 0.20 -8.10 14.54
CA PHE A 194 0.57 -9.44 15.04
C PHE A 194 -0.41 -9.93 16.11
N LYS A 195 -0.78 -9.07 17.10
CA LYS A 195 -1.77 -9.42 18.12
C LYS A 195 -3.12 -9.76 17.49
N LEU A 196 -3.57 -9.01 16.49
CA LEU A 196 -4.82 -9.28 15.77
C LEU A 196 -4.79 -10.62 15.04
N ASP A 197 -3.68 -10.95 14.39
CA ASP A 197 -3.53 -12.24 13.71
C ASP A 197 -3.53 -13.39 14.71
N LEU A 198 -2.75 -13.27 15.79
CA LEU A 198 -2.61 -14.29 16.81
C LEU A 198 -3.94 -14.59 17.56
N THR A 199 -4.71 -13.56 17.91
CA THR A 199 -5.92 -13.69 18.72
C THR A 199 -7.20 -13.82 17.91
N GLY A 200 -7.29 -13.13 16.77
CA GLY A 200 -8.48 -13.05 15.93
C GLY A 200 -8.37 -13.78 14.59
N ASN A 201 -7.18 -14.30 14.26
CA ASN A 201 -6.85 -14.84 12.93
C ASN A 201 -7.22 -13.83 11.82
N ILE A 202 -6.85 -12.55 12.03
CA ILE A 202 -7.10 -11.43 11.13
C ILE A 202 -5.75 -10.90 10.66
N GLY A 203 -5.27 -11.44 9.53
CA GLY A 203 -3.96 -11.11 8.97
C GLY A 203 -3.99 -9.82 8.15
N PHE A 204 -3.51 -8.75 8.76
CA PHE A 204 -3.16 -7.50 8.07
C PHE A 204 -1.66 -7.25 8.16
N MET A 205 -1.15 -6.47 7.23
CA MET A 205 0.19 -5.92 7.26
C MET A 205 0.16 -4.44 6.85
N LEU A 206 1.17 -3.68 7.26
CA LEU A 206 1.37 -2.31 6.81
C LEU A 206 1.59 -2.32 5.29
N ALA A 207 0.88 -1.46 4.57
CA ALA A 207 1.03 -1.39 3.12
C ALA A 207 2.35 -0.71 2.74
N GLU A 208 3.19 -1.40 1.98
CA GLU A 208 4.38 -0.83 1.37
C GLU A 208 4.02 0.15 0.26
N ASP A 209 4.91 1.13 0.01
CA ASP A 209 4.76 2.10 -1.06
C ASP A 209 4.55 1.39 -2.42
N ARG A 210 3.49 1.77 -3.13
CA ARG A 210 3.08 1.15 -4.40
C ARG A 210 4.11 1.33 -5.50
N GLU A 211 4.90 2.39 -5.46
CA GLU A 211 5.97 2.59 -6.44
C GLU A 211 7.07 1.56 -6.27
N LEU A 212 7.47 1.25 -5.02
CA LEU A 212 8.40 0.16 -4.72
C LEU A 212 7.84 -1.18 -5.19
N ARG A 213 6.57 -1.45 -4.91
CA ARG A 213 5.88 -2.66 -5.38
C ARG A 213 5.82 -2.73 -6.91
N ARG A 214 5.45 -1.62 -7.59
CA ARG A 214 5.41 -1.57 -9.06
C ARG A 214 6.79 -1.77 -9.68
N ALA A 215 7.85 -1.21 -9.08
CA ALA A 215 9.22 -1.42 -9.55
C ALA A 215 9.63 -2.90 -9.45
N TYR A 216 9.22 -3.59 -8.38
CA TYR A 216 9.43 -5.03 -8.22
C TYR A 216 8.65 -5.84 -9.27
N PHE A 217 7.39 -5.48 -9.56
CA PHE A 217 6.57 -6.15 -10.57
C PHE A 217 6.96 -5.81 -12.03
N ARG A 218 7.45 -4.61 -12.31
CA ARG A 218 7.96 -4.24 -13.66
C ARG A 218 9.16 -5.06 -14.10
N ARG A 219 9.88 -5.69 -13.18
CA ARG A 219 10.95 -6.67 -13.50
C ARG A 219 10.40 -8.00 -14.01
N ARG A 220 9.09 -8.17 -14.16
CA ARG A 220 8.53 -9.33 -14.86
C ARG A 220 9.08 -9.34 -16.28
N ARG A 221 9.63 -10.49 -16.66
CA ARG A 221 10.14 -10.72 -18.01
C ARG A 221 9.04 -10.39 -19.01
N PRO A 222 9.37 -9.75 -20.16
CA PRO A 222 8.42 -9.56 -21.22
C PRO A 222 7.77 -10.91 -21.57
N VAL A 223 6.49 -10.87 -21.91
CA VAL A 223 5.80 -12.05 -22.41
C VAL A 223 6.45 -12.36 -23.75
N HIS A 224 7.18 -13.48 -23.83
CA HIS A 224 7.69 -14.00 -25.09
C HIS A 224 6.56 -14.67 -25.85
N ASP A 225 6.76 -14.86 -27.15
CA ASP A 225 5.82 -15.60 -27.98
C ASP A 225 5.50 -16.96 -27.33
N LEU A 226 4.21 -17.26 -27.24
CA LEU A 226 3.75 -18.50 -26.63
C LEU A 226 4.13 -19.67 -27.55
N ASP A 227 4.96 -20.59 -27.05
CA ASP A 227 5.17 -21.87 -27.73
C ASP A 227 3.89 -22.71 -27.58
N ARG A 228 3.29 -23.04 -28.71
CA ARG A 228 2.07 -23.85 -28.81
C ARG A 228 2.34 -25.32 -29.11
N SER A 229 3.61 -25.74 -29.14
CA SER A 229 3.97 -27.14 -29.35
C SER A 229 3.49 -27.99 -28.17
N PHE A 230 3.19 -29.26 -28.45
CA PHE A 230 2.86 -30.20 -27.39
C PHE A 230 4.10 -30.45 -26.52
N PRO A 231 3.95 -30.51 -25.16
CA PRO A 231 5.07 -30.73 -24.27
C PRO A 231 5.83 -32.03 -24.61
N THR A 232 7.12 -31.91 -24.78
CA THR A 232 8.00 -33.05 -25.11
C THR A 232 8.35 -33.89 -23.89
N TYR A 233 8.21 -33.29 -22.69
CA TYR A 233 8.59 -33.92 -21.42
C TYR A 233 7.43 -33.91 -20.46
N GLU A 234 7.29 -35.01 -19.72
CA GLU A 234 6.43 -35.12 -18.55
C GLU A 234 7.25 -34.86 -17.29
N TYR A 235 6.69 -34.14 -16.35
CA TYR A 235 7.35 -33.77 -15.12
C TYR A 235 6.65 -34.45 -13.94
N ASP A 236 7.46 -34.88 -12.95
CA ASP A 236 6.96 -35.45 -11.72
C ASP A 236 6.08 -34.46 -10.95
N SER A 237 5.04 -34.98 -10.30
CA SER A 237 4.04 -34.18 -9.59
C SER A 237 4.62 -33.42 -8.40
N GLU A 238 5.62 -33.99 -7.72
CA GLU A 238 6.24 -33.40 -6.52
C GLU A 238 7.00 -32.11 -6.85
N PRO A 239 8.00 -32.07 -7.77
CA PRO A 239 8.66 -30.85 -8.17
C PRO A 239 7.71 -29.85 -8.84
N MET A 240 6.67 -30.30 -9.53
CA MET A 240 5.66 -29.39 -10.08
C MET A 240 4.84 -28.70 -8.98
N SER A 241 4.50 -29.40 -7.90
CA SER A 241 3.85 -28.80 -6.73
C SER A 241 4.72 -27.72 -6.08
N LEU A 242 6.02 -27.98 -5.91
CA LEU A 242 7.00 -27.00 -5.41
C LEU A 242 7.13 -25.79 -6.36
N TYR A 243 7.10 -26.01 -7.67
CA TYR A 243 7.12 -24.93 -8.66
C TYR A 243 5.91 -24.01 -8.50
N TRP A 244 4.69 -24.58 -8.39
CA TRP A 244 3.48 -23.79 -8.19
C TRP A 244 3.48 -23.06 -6.84
N TYR A 245 4.01 -23.71 -5.80
CA TYR A 245 4.23 -23.05 -4.51
C TYR A 245 5.18 -21.85 -4.62
N ALA A 246 6.33 -22.03 -5.29
CA ALA A 246 7.25 -20.94 -5.55
C ALA A 246 6.59 -19.80 -6.34
N LYS A 247 5.74 -20.11 -7.32
CA LYS A 247 5.01 -19.12 -8.11
C LYS A 247 3.95 -18.38 -7.28
N SER A 248 3.34 -19.03 -6.30
CA SER A 248 2.38 -18.39 -5.40
C SER A 248 3.03 -17.49 -4.36
N ALA A 249 4.28 -17.75 -4.00
CA ALA A 249 5.06 -16.99 -3.01
C ALA A 249 5.73 -15.71 -3.61
N LEU A 250 5.02 -14.99 -4.46
CA LEU A 250 5.56 -13.87 -5.26
C LEU A 250 6.19 -12.73 -4.44
N ASP A 251 5.77 -12.54 -3.19
CA ASP A 251 6.27 -11.49 -2.31
C ASP A 251 7.14 -12.04 -1.17
N MET A 252 7.49 -13.30 -1.25
CA MET A 252 8.32 -13.97 -0.24
C MET A 252 9.57 -14.57 -0.90
N PRO A 253 10.56 -13.75 -1.26
CA PRO A 253 11.70 -14.17 -2.08
C PRO A 253 12.48 -15.34 -1.46
N LEU A 254 12.56 -15.42 -0.14
CA LEU A 254 13.21 -16.52 0.54
C LEU A 254 12.43 -17.84 0.37
N LEU A 255 11.11 -17.83 0.52
CA LEU A 255 10.27 -19.02 0.30
C LEU A 255 10.27 -19.44 -1.16
N GLN A 256 10.23 -18.48 -2.07
CA GLN A 256 10.36 -18.73 -3.50
C GLN A 256 11.70 -19.39 -3.82
N PHE A 257 12.79 -18.86 -3.26
CA PHE A 257 14.14 -19.43 -3.43
C PHE A 257 14.21 -20.85 -2.86
N LEU A 258 13.72 -21.09 -1.64
CA LEU A 258 13.74 -22.41 -1.01
C LEU A 258 12.97 -23.45 -1.83
N ALA A 259 11.77 -23.12 -2.32
CA ALA A 259 10.98 -24.02 -3.13
C ALA A 259 11.67 -24.34 -4.48
N LEU A 260 12.26 -23.34 -5.14
CA LEU A 260 13.04 -23.56 -6.37
C LEU A 260 14.31 -24.37 -6.10
N TYR A 261 14.96 -24.14 -4.98
CA TYR A 261 16.13 -24.91 -4.57
C TYR A 261 15.79 -26.40 -4.32
N GLN A 262 14.66 -26.69 -3.66
CA GLN A 262 14.18 -28.07 -3.46
C GLN A 262 13.88 -28.77 -4.80
N ILE A 263 13.38 -28.06 -5.80
CA ILE A 263 13.21 -28.64 -7.15
C ILE A 263 14.57 -29.03 -7.74
N LEU A 264 15.58 -28.17 -7.60
CA LEU A 264 16.93 -28.50 -8.08
C LEU A 264 17.52 -29.71 -7.33
N GLU A 265 17.35 -29.78 -6.02
CA GLU A 265 17.78 -30.92 -5.20
C GLU A 265 17.10 -32.22 -5.63
N PHE A 266 15.81 -32.17 -5.97
CA PHE A 266 15.06 -33.34 -6.47
C PHE A 266 15.68 -33.89 -7.75
N TYR A 267 16.05 -33.02 -8.70
CA TYR A 267 16.60 -33.46 -9.98
C TYR A 267 18.10 -33.70 -9.97
N PHE A 268 18.85 -33.20 -9.00
CA PHE A 268 20.30 -33.32 -8.95
C PHE A 268 20.81 -34.77 -8.98
N PRO A 269 20.24 -35.74 -8.22
CA PRO A 269 20.64 -37.15 -8.30
C PRO A 269 20.36 -37.78 -9.68
N ILE A 270 19.24 -37.36 -10.32
CA ILE A 270 18.81 -37.89 -11.62
C ILE A 270 19.79 -37.49 -12.71
N PHE A 271 20.26 -36.24 -12.70
CA PHE A 271 21.27 -35.75 -13.66
C PHE A 271 22.65 -36.34 -13.40
N SER A 272 23.06 -36.43 -12.14
CA SER A 272 24.39 -36.99 -11.81
C SER A 272 24.51 -38.49 -12.15
N GLN A 273 23.41 -39.27 -12.07
CA GLN A 273 23.41 -40.67 -12.50
C GLN A 273 23.45 -40.84 -14.02
N LYS A 274 22.77 -39.94 -14.77
CA LYS A 274 22.81 -39.97 -16.25
C LYS A 274 24.23 -39.68 -16.79
N ASP A 275 24.95 -38.75 -16.20
CA ASP A 275 26.31 -38.42 -16.60
C ASP A 275 27.29 -39.58 -16.31
N ALA A 276 27.07 -40.34 -15.21
CA ALA A 276 27.88 -41.49 -14.86
C ALA A 276 27.64 -42.70 -15.79
N HIS A 277 26.54 -42.78 -16.52
CA HIS A 277 26.27 -43.86 -17.50
C HIS A 277 26.74 -43.50 -18.92
N HIS A 278 27.19 -42.30 -19.18
CA HIS A 278 27.75 -41.86 -20.46
C HIS A 278 29.28 -41.82 -20.50
N GLN A 279 29.96 -42.22 -19.43
CA GLN A 279 31.40 -42.48 -19.36
C GLN A 279 31.68 -44.00 -19.40
#